data_ed7706d57e2b293e7f4e748791922ce9
#
_entry.id   ed7706d57e2b293e7f4e748791922ce9
#
_cell.length_a   1.000
_cell.length_b   1.000
_cell.length_c   1.000
_cell.angle_alpha   90.00
_cell.angle_beta   90.00
_cell.angle_gamma   90.00
#
_symmetry.space_group_name_H-M   'P 1'
#
loop_
_entity.id
_entity.type
_entity.pdbx_description
1 polymer ?
#
loop_
_entity_poly.entity_id
_entity_poly.type
_entity_poly.pdbx_seq_one_letter_code
_entity_poly.pdbx_strand_id
1 'polypeptide(L)'
;MRHTTLIALLTLVIATSPLANADETCNSPYIAKLIKGQEDYVYVWTLGVEGIGDGSDKLVTVDVNPKSKRYGKVIHSVPTGSRVEAHHMGFTDDRRHLWAGGLADNRIWVFDIATDPAKPRIVQTISDLGEKSGWLGPHTYYAMPGRMLVQALSNTQDKGGRTGMALYNNKGKFIASYAMPTENGGDGYGYDLAVNPRKNVLLTSSFTGYANYMRPIGDLMKDGEAMKKFGATMAVWDLKAMKAGKVFSVPGAPLEIRWSLNPKDDWAITAAALTSKLWLIKQEGKEWVAKEVGTIGDPSKIPLPVDISITRDGKGLWVNTFMDGKTRYFDLSNPEAPKQTYEKVTGKQVNMISQSWDGKRVYITSSLLASWDKGGADNEQFLRGFAWDGKELSHRFEVDFTKQKLGRAHHMKLGSNALRTAAPKK
;
A
#
# COMPACT_ATOMS: atom_id res chain seq x y z
N MET A 1 -22.36 64.71 -27.87
CA MET A 1 -21.66 63.39 -28.02
C MET A 1 -21.24 62.90 -26.66
N ARG A 2 -21.92 61.90 -26.12
CA ARG A 2 -21.57 61.30 -24.83
C ARG A 2 -20.83 59.99 -25.12
N HIS A 3 -19.56 59.93 -24.72
CA HIS A 3 -18.77 58.69 -24.80
C HIS A 3 -19.06 57.83 -23.58
N THR A 4 -19.66 56.65 -23.82
CA THR A 4 -19.87 55.64 -22.81
C THR A 4 -18.70 54.67 -22.86
N THR A 5 -17.84 54.70 -21.86
CA THR A 5 -16.72 53.76 -21.71
C THR A 5 -17.24 52.45 -21.09
N LEU A 6 -17.21 51.37 -21.84
CA LEU A 6 -17.53 50.01 -21.36
C LEU A 6 -16.30 49.48 -20.64
N ILE A 7 -16.37 49.28 -19.33
CA ILE A 7 -15.36 48.57 -18.54
C ILE A 7 -15.73 47.10 -18.57
N ALA A 8 -14.94 46.30 -19.30
CA ALA A 8 -15.06 44.85 -19.29
C ALA A 8 -14.36 44.32 -18.03
N LEU A 9 -15.14 43.80 -17.10
CA LEU A 9 -14.62 43.07 -15.93
C LEU A 9 -14.15 41.67 -16.41
N LEU A 10 -12.84 41.47 -16.48
CA LEU A 10 -12.23 40.15 -16.70
C LEU A 10 -12.29 39.36 -15.37
N THR A 11 -13.25 38.49 -15.22
CA THR A 11 -13.28 37.54 -14.11
C THR A 11 -12.22 36.47 -14.35
N LEU A 12 -11.12 36.58 -13.60
CA LEU A 12 -10.06 35.54 -13.55
C LEU A 12 -10.62 34.32 -12.82
N VAL A 13 -11.07 33.32 -13.57
CA VAL A 13 -11.41 31.99 -13.02
C VAL A 13 -10.09 31.32 -12.67
N ILE A 14 -9.70 31.39 -11.41
CA ILE A 14 -8.62 30.60 -10.87
C ILE A 14 -9.13 29.14 -10.86
N ALA A 15 -8.77 28.38 -11.86
CA ALA A 15 -8.97 26.94 -11.87
C ALA A 15 -8.11 26.32 -10.76
N THR A 16 -8.69 26.14 -9.59
CA THR A 16 -8.09 25.33 -8.54
C THR A 16 -8.02 23.91 -9.05
N SER A 17 -6.82 23.42 -9.36
CA SER A 17 -6.62 21.99 -9.65
C SER A 17 -7.18 21.21 -8.44
N PRO A 18 -8.06 20.23 -8.66
CA PRO A 18 -8.57 19.45 -7.55
C PRO A 18 -7.38 18.76 -6.86
N LEU A 19 -7.27 18.94 -5.55
CA LEU A 19 -6.33 18.19 -4.73
C LEU A 19 -6.59 16.70 -4.94
N ALA A 20 -5.55 15.87 -4.92
CA ALA A 20 -5.69 14.42 -4.89
C ALA A 20 -6.59 14.01 -3.70
N ASN A 21 -7.25 12.88 -3.80
CA ASN A 21 -7.98 12.32 -2.66
C ASN A 21 -6.98 11.79 -1.62
N ALA A 22 -7.42 11.61 -0.38
CA ALA A 22 -6.57 11.03 0.65
C ALA A 22 -6.06 9.64 0.23
N ASP A 23 -4.91 9.26 0.77
CA ASP A 23 -4.18 8.07 0.34
C ASP A 23 -4.88 6.78 0.78
N GLU A 24 -5.20 5.95 -0.19
CA GLU A 24 -5.38 4.51 0.04
C GLU A 24 -3.98 3.89 -0.01
N THR A 25 -3.64 3.00 0.89
CA THR A 25 -2.31 2.38 0.90
C THR A 25 -1.93 1.80 -0.48
N CYS A 26 -0.69 2.02 -0.92
CA CYS A 26 -0.15 1.61 -2.24
C CYS A 26 -0.98 2.11 -3.44
N ASN A 27 -1.44 3.35 -3.43
CA ASN A 27 -2.29 3.87 -4.50
C ASN A 27 -1.50 4.61 -5.59
N SER A 28 -1.75 4.27 -6.85
CA SER A 28 -1.10 4.91 -7.99
C SER A 28 -1.74 6.26 -8.34
N PRO A 29 -0.95 7.32 -8.67
CA PRO A 29 -1.50 8.62 -9.09
C PRO A 29 -2.33 8.55 -10.37
N TYR A 30 -2.19 7.51 -11.18
CA TYR A 30 -2.99 7.35 -12.40
C TYR A 30 -4.47 7.04 -12.12
N ILE A 31 -4.79 6.45 -10.96
CA ILE A 31 -6.16 6.10 -10.58
C ILE A 31 -6.83 7.16 -9.70
N ALA A 32 -6.08 8.06 -9.09
CA ALA A 32 -6.61 9.08 -8.18
C ALA A 32 -7.72 9.95 -8.82
N LYS A 33 -7.58 10.29 -10.10
CA LYS A 33 -8.56 11.09 -10.85
C LYS A 33 -9.91 10.39 -11.07
N LEU A 34 -9.97 9.07 -10.89
CA LEU A 34 -11.20 8.28 -11.06
C LEU A 34 -12.04 8.22 -9.79
N ILE A 35 -11.47 8.62 -8.65
CA ILE A 35 -12.16 8.61 -7.36
C ILE A 35 -13.22 9.70 -7.36
N LYS A 36 -14.48 9.30 -7.16
CA LYS A 36 -15.64 10.18 -7.11
C LYS A 36 -16.47 9.88 -5.89
N GLY A 37 -16.90 10.95 -5.18
CA GLY A 37 -17.74 10.80 -3.99
C GLY A 37 -16.95 10.25 -2.81
N GLN A 38 -17.56 9.31 -2.12
CA GLN A 38 -17.03 8.67 -0.92
C GLN A 38 -17.05 7.15 -1.11
N GLU A 39 -16.16 6.45 -0.40
CA GLU A 39 -16.16 4.99 -0.39
C GLU A 39 -17.44 4.43 0.21
N ASP A 40 -17.94 3.35 -0.37
CA ASP A 40 -19.03 2.52 0.15
C ASP A 40 -18.52 1.22 0.77
N TYR A 41 -17.33 0.76 0.31
CA TYR A 41 -16.78 -0.54 0.66
C TYR A 41 -15.30 -0.45 1.03
N VAL A 42 -14.89 -1.31 1.96
CA VAL A 42 -13.49 -1.73 2.13
C VAL A 42 -13.37 -3.16 1.65
N TYR A 43 -12.51 -3.39 0.68
CA TYR A 43 -12.05 -4.72 0.29
C TYR A 43 -10.87 -5.09 1.17
N VAL A 44 -10.94 -6.23 1.85
CA VAL A 44 -9.84 -6.75 2.68
C VAL A 44 -9.33 -8.04 2.07
N TRP A 45 -8.05 -8.07 1.73
CA TRP A 45 -7.36 -9.28 1.30
C TRP A 45 -6.83 -10.01 2.52
N THR A 46 -7.26 -11.28 2.69
CA THR A 46 -7.07 -12.01 3.94
C THR A 46 -6.31 -13.29 3.73
N LEU A 47 -5.39 -13.57 4.67
CA LEU A 47 -4.68 -14.84 4.73
C LEU A 47 -5.61 -15.92 5.27
N GLY A 48 -5.69 -17.05 4.57
CA GLY A 48 -6.35 -18.24 5.06
C GLY A 48 -5.58 -18.87 6.22
N VAL A 49 -6.30 -19.48 7.14
CA VAL A 49 -5.75 -20.20 8.28
C VAL A 49 -6.33 -21.62 8.28
N GLU A 50 -5.44 -22.63 8.37
CA GLU A 50 -5.87 -24.03 8.43
C GLU A 50 -6.81 -24.27 9.60
N GLY A 51 -7.91 -25.00 9.34
CA GLY A 51 -8.93 -25.27 10.35
C GLY A 51 -9.84 -24.10 10.71
N ILE A 52 -9.66 -22.91 10.11
CA ILE A 52 -10.53 -21.75 10.31
C ILE A 52 -11.31 -21.43 9.04
N GLY A 53 -12.64 -21.55 9.09
CA GLY A 53 -13.52 -21.36 7.93
C GLY A 53 -13.23 -22.37 6.82
N ASP A 54 -13.04 -21.88 5.59
CA ASP A 54 -12.64 -22.70 4.44
C ASP A 54 -11.11 -22.85 4.30
N GLY A 55 -10.33 -22.25 5.19
CA GLY A 55 -8.88 -22.31 5.24
C GLY A 55 -8.15 -21.56 4.12
N SER A 56 -8.87 -20.95 3.16
CA SER A 56 -8.26 -20.30 2.00
C SER A 56 -8.13 -18.79 2.14
N ASP A 57 -7.17 -18.23 1.40
CA ASP A 57 -7.08 -16.78 1.18
C ASP A 57 -8.35 -16.29 0.47
N LYS A 58 -8.81 -15.09 0.80
CA LYS A 58 -10.06 -14.56 0.26
C LYS A 58 -10.12 -13.05 0.21
N LEU A 59 -10.91 -12.52 -0.70
CA LEU A 59 -11.29 -11.11 -0.71
C LEU A 59 -12.58 -10.93 0.05
N VAL A 60 -12.54 -10.15 1.13
CA VAL A 60 -13.69 -9.83 1.98
C VAL A 60 -14.16 -8.42 1.68
N THR A 61 -15.47 -8.23 1.45
CA THR A 61 -16.07 -6.91 1.25
C THR A 61 -16.82 -6.50 2.51
N VAL A 62 -16.46 -5.34 3.06
CA VAL A 62 -17.10 -4.72 4.22
C VAL A 62 -17.82 -3.45 3.77
N ASP A 63 -19.09 -3.31 4.16
CA ASP A 63 -19.86 -2.08 3.92
C ASP A 63 -19.40 -1.00 4.91
N VAL A 64 -18.88 0.10 4.39
CA VAL A 64 -18.37 1.23 5.20
C VAL A 64 -19.08 2.54 4.87
N ASN A 65 -20.20 2.48 4.14
CA ASN A 65 -21.05 3.65 3.92
C ASN A 65 -21.80 3.99 5.22
N PRO A 66 -21.53 5.15 5.86
CA PRO A 66 -22.15 5.51 7.13
C PRO A 66 -23.68 5.61 7.10
N LYS A 67 -24.26 5.73 5.89
CA LYS A 67 -25.72 5.77 5.68
C LYS A 67 -26.34 4.38 5.49
N SER A 68 -25.51 3.34 5.38
CA SER A 68 -25.99 1.97 5.17
C SER A 68 -26.46 1.33 6.49
N LYS A 69 -27.53 0.57 6.43
CA LYS A 69 -27.97 -0.30 7.54
C LYS A 69 -26.96 -1.44 7.83
N ARG A 70 -26.02 -1.69 6.92
CA ARG A 70 -24.99 -2.72 7.06
C ARG A 70 -23.62 -2.13 7.38
N TYR A 71 -23.55 -0.84 7.78
CA TYR A 71 -22.31 -0.18 8.14
C TYR A 71 -21.46 -1.02 9.11
N GLY A 72 -20.19 -1.25 8.79
CA GLY A 72 -19.25 -2.07 9.55
C GLY A 72 -19.54 -3.58 9.47
N LYS A 73 -20.31 -4.06 8.49
CA LYS A 73 -20.62 -5.49 8.33
C LYS A 73 -19.97 -6.08 7.09
N VAL A 74 -19.52 -7.32 7.21
CA VAL A 74 -19.13 -8.13 6.03
C VAL A 74 -20.39 -8.40 5.20
N ILE A 75 -20.30 -8.13 3.91
CA ILE A 75 -21.42 -8.28 2.97
C ILE A 75 -21.15 -9.30 1.87
N HIS A 76 -19.89 -9.64 1.66
CA HIS A 76 -19.46 -10.62 0.66
C HIS A 76 -18.06 -11.14 0.96
N SER A 77 -17.75 -12.36 0.52
CA SER A 77 -16.40 -12.91 0.51
C SER A 77 -16.20 -13.82 -0.68
N VAL A 78 -15.00 -13.80 -1.26
CA VAL A 78 -14.63 -14.61 -2.43
C VAL A 78 -13.38 -15.39 -2.08
N PRO A 79 -13.49 -16.70 -1.75
CA PRO A 79 -12.35 -17.54 -1.50
C PRO A 79 -11.60 -17.87 -2.80
N THR A 80 -10.29 -18.04 -2.71
CA THR A 80 -9.43 -18.43 -3.84
C THR A 80 -9.32 -19.96 -4.01
N GLY A 81 -9.71 -20.71 -2.99
CA GLY A 81 -9.45 -22.15 -2.90
C GLY A 81 -7.99 -22.50 -2.61
N SER A 82 -7.17 -21.53 -2.22
CA SER A 82 -5.73 -21.70 -1.96
C SER A 82 -5.30 -20.89 -0.74
N ARG A 83 -4.16 -21.28 -0.15
CA ARG A 83 -3.51 -20.57 0.94
C ARG A 83 -2.06 -20.30 0.54
N VAL A 84 -1.77 -19.04 0.17
CA VAL A 84 -0.49 -18.64 -0.42
C VAL A 84 0.11 -17.41 0.23
N GLU A 85 -0.23 -17.14 1.48
CA GLU A 85 0.20 -15.94 2.21
C GLU A 85 -0.29 -14.67 1.52
N ALA A 86 -1.62 -14.49 1.47
CA ALA A 86 -2.27 -13.29 0.91
C ALA A 86 -1.62 -12.02 1.47
N HIS A 87 -1.19 -11.10 0.59
CA HIS A 87 -0.40 -9.96 1.04
C HIS A 87 -0.93 -8.65 0.49
N HIS A 88 -0.51 -8.19 -0.68
CA HIS A 88 -0.97 -6.91 -1.23
C HIS A 88 -1.91 -7.07 -2.42
N MET A 89 -2.56 -5.98 -2.78
CA MET A 89 -3.42 -5.86 -3.95
C MET A 89 -3.42 -4.44 -4.53
N GLY A 90 -3.72 -4.31 -5.82
CA GLY A 90 -3.79 -3.02 -6.49
C GLY A 90 -4.83 -3.00 -7.60
N PHE A 91 -5.40 -1.82 -7.84
CA PHE A 91 -6.36 -1.62 -8.93
C PHE A 91 -5.65 -1.49 -10.28
N THR A 92 -6.33 -1.90 -11.35
CA THR A 92 -5.99 -1.44 -12.70
C THR A 92 -6.21 0.08 -12.82
N ASP A 93 -5.56 0.74 -13.80
CA ASP A 93 -5.63 2.19 -13.99
C ASP A 93 -7.04 2.72 -14.33
N ASP A 94 -7.93 1.83 -14.77
CA ASP A 94 -9.36 2.10 -14.98
C ASP A 94 -10.25 1.77 -13.78
N ARG A 95 -9.67 1.26 -12.67
CA ARG A 95 -10.35 0.77 -11.46
C ARG A 95 -11.45 -0.27 -11.71
N ARG A 96 -11.37 -1.03 -12.80
CA ARG A 96 -12.35 -2.07 -13.10
C ARG A 96 -12.01 -3.41 -12.46
N HIS A 97 -10.71 -3.64 -12.25
CA HIS A 97 -10.20 -4.89 -11.69
C HIS A 97 -9.28 -4.60 -10.50
N LEU A 98 -9.30 -5.53 -9.56
CA LEU A 98 -8.41 -5.57 -8.43
C LEU A 98 -7.53 -6.81 -8.57
N TRP A 99 -6.21 -6.62 -8.62
CA TRP A 99 -5.22 -7.69 -8.67
C TRP A 99 -4.74 -7.97 -7.26
N ALA A 100 -4.67 -9.24 -6.87
CA ALA A 100 -4.23 -9.66 -5.54
C ALA A 100 -3.45 -10.97 -5.63
N GLY A 101 -2.42 -11.12 -4.83
CA GLY A 101 -1.58 -12.31 -4.79
C GLY A 101 -1.04 -12.61 -3.41
N GLY A 102 -0.20 -13.62 -3.33
CA GLY A 102 0.41 -14.04 -2.08
C GLY A 102 1.90 -14.34 -2.24
N LEU A 103 2.63 -14.21 -1.14
CA LEU A 103 4.09 -14.26 -1.10
C LEU A 103 4.65 -15.68 -1.29
N ALA A 104 3.86 -16.70 -1.00
CA ALA A 104 4.31 -18.11 -1.06
C ALA A 104 4.14 -18.76 -2.44
N ASP A 105 3.51 -18.06 -3.38
CA ASP A 105 3.17 -18.58 -4.71
C ASP A 105 3.39 -17.49 -5.78
N ASN A 106 3.16 -17.88 -7.04
CA ASN A 106 3.25 -17.00 -8.22
C ASN A 106 1.88 -16.56 -8.74
N ARG A 107 0.80 -17.02 -8.11
CA ARG A 107 -0.54 -16.74 -8.58
C ARG A 107 -0.98 -15.33 -8.21
N ILE A 108 -1.64 -14.69 -9.17
CA ILE A 108 -2.28 -13.40 -9.04
C ILE A 108 -3.74 -13.58 -9.45
N TRP A 109 -4.66 -13.35 -8.54
CA TRP A 109 -6.09 -13.35 -8.83
C TRP A 109 -6.55 -11.97 -9.27
N VAL A 110 -7.34 -11.93 -10.31
CA VAL A 110 -7.95 -10.71 -10.85
C VAL A 110 -9.43 -10.73 -10.53
N PHE A 111 -9.86 -9.76 -9.73
CA PHE A 111 -11.26 -9.60 -9.33
C PHE A 111 -11.92 -8.50 -10.17
N ASP A 112 -13.10 -8.79 -10.73
CA ASP A 112 -13.99 -7.78 -11.30
C ASP A 112 -14.72 -7.09 -10.14
N ILE A 113 -14.50 -5.79 -10.02
CA ILE A 113 -15.10 -4.91 -9.02
C ILE A 113 -15.98 -3.82 -9.63
N ALA A 114 -16.02 -3.74 -10.95
CA ALA A 114 -16.78 -2.72 -11.68
C ALA A 114 -18.22 -3.14 -11.99
N THR A 115 -18.45 -4.44 -12.20
CA THR A 115 -19.80 -4.98 -12.49
C THR A 115 -20.68 -4.89 -11.24
N ASP A 116 -20.19 -5.34 -10.10
CA ASP A 116 -20.85 -5.18 -8.80
C ASP A 116 -19.82 -4.93 -7.69
N PRO A 117 -19.57 -3.66 -7.33
CA PRO A 117 -18.59 -3.30 -6.32
C PRO A 117 -18.89 -3.91 -4.94
N ALA A 118 -20.14 -4.25 -4.64
CA ALA A 118 -20.52 -4.92 -3.39
C ALA A 118 -20.16 -6.41 -3.38
N LYS A 119 -20.06 -7.02 -4.58
CA LYS A 119 -19.86 -8.47 -4.76
C LYS A 119 -18.79 -8.76 -5.81
N PRO A 120 -17.52 -8.46 -5.53
CA PRO A 120 -16.40 -8.84 -6.38
C PRO A 120 -16.42 -10.33 -6.74
N ARG A 121 -15.89 -10.67 -7.91
CA ARG A 121 -15.73 -12.07 -8.34
C ARG A 121 -14.39 -12.27 -9.05
N ILE A 122 -13.78 -13.43 -8.91
CA ILE A 122 -12.58 -13.80 -9.66
C ILE A 122 -12.98 -13.97 -11.13
N VAL A 123 -12.25 -13.29 -12.02
CA VAL A 123 -12.44 -13.38 -13.48
C VAL A 123 -11.24 -13.94 -14.21
N GLN A 124 -10.08 -13.97 -13.57
CA GLN A 124 -8.85 -14.51 -14.12
C GLN A 124 -7.89 -14.90 -13.00
N THR A 125 -7.03 -15.89 -13.26
CA THR A 125 -5.85 -16.20 -12.47
C THR A 125 -4.63 -16.13 -13.40
N ILE A 126 -3.62 -15.32 -13.04
CA ILE A 126 -2.33 -15.24 -13.71
C ILE A 126 -1.37 -16.12 -12.91
N SER A 127 -0.68 -17.05 -13.55
CA SER A 127 0.20 -18.02 -12.89
C SER A 127 1.59 -18.13 -13.51
N ASP A 128 1.90 -17.24 -14.45
CA ASP A 128 3.14 -17.28 -15.24
C ASP A 128 4.25 -16.35 -14.72
N LEU A 129 4.06 -15.70 -13.56
CA LEU A 129 5.03 -14.74 -13.01
C LEU A 129 6.44 -15.34 -12.90
N GLY A 130 6.58 -16.51 -12.26
CA GLY A 130 7.87 -17.15 -12.08
C GLY A 130 8.49 -17.59 -13.40
N GLU A 131 7.70 -18.21 -14.29
CA GLU A 131 8.16 -18.66 -15.60
C GLU A 131 8.63 -17.52 -16.50
N LYS A 132 7.87 -16.43 -16.56
CA LYS A 132 8.14 -15.31 -17.49
C LYS A 132 9.15 -14.31 -16.96
N SER A 133 9.17 -14.07 -15.66
CA SER A 133 10.03 -13.03 -15.07
C SER A 133 11.22 -13.55 -14.27
N GLY A 134 11.15 -14.77 -13.78
CA GLY A 134 12.10 -15.32 -12.81
C GLY A 134 11.82 -14.90 -11.36
N TRP A 135 10.76 -14.13 -11.11
CA TRP A 135 10.42 -13.59 -9.79
C TRP A 135 9.34 -14.40 -9.08
N LEU A 136 9.37 -14.38 -7.75
CA LEU A 136 8.42 -15.03 -6.85
C LEU A 136 7.86 -14.07 -5.81
N GLY A 137 6.68 -14.40 -5.26
CA GLY A 137 6.08 -13.64 -4.19
C GLY A 137 5.66 -12.24 -4.65
N PRO A 138 4.65 -12.12 -5.52
CA PRO A 138 4.13 -10.83 -5.96
C PRO A 138 3.61 -10.04 -4.74
N HIS A 139 4.11 -8.83 -4.58
CA HIS A 139 3.86 -7.95 -3.43
C HIS A 139 3.07 -6.71 -3.83
N THR A 140 3.72 -5.70 -4.38
CA THR A 140 3.07 -4.45 -4.74
C THR A 140 2.55 -4.49 -6.18
N TYR A 141 1.30 -4.08 -6.36
CA TYR A 141 0.63 -3.97 -7.65
C TYR A 141 0.37 -2.50 -7.96
N TYR A 142 1.10 -1.96 -8.91
CA TYR A 142 1.09 -0.53 -9.19
C TYR A 142 0.54 -0.24 -10.58
N ALA A 143 -0.61 0.45 -10.64
CA ALA A 143 -1.25 0.80 -11.91
C ALA A 143 -0.38 1.78 -12.71
N MET A 144 -0.21 1.46 -13.98
CA MET A 144 0.40 2.27 -15.02
C MET A 144 -0.63 2.41 -16.16
N PRO A 145 -0.57 3.42 -17.03
CA PRO A 145 -1.52 3.53 -18.13
C PRO A 145 -1.62 2.25 -18.98
N GLY A 146 -2.75 1.54 -18.90
CA GLY A 146 -3.02 0.28 -19.59
C GLY A 146 -2.20 -0.93 -19.10
N ARG A 147 -1.50 -0.81 -17.97
CA ARG A 147 -0.53 -1.81 -17.49
C ARG A 147 -0.53 -1.91 -15.96
N MET A 148 -0.02 -3.03 -15.47
CA MET A 148 0.24 -3.28 -14.05
C MET A 148 1.72 -3.59 -13.85
N LEU A 149 2.40 -2.83 -13.02
CA LEU A 149 3.74 -3.12 -12.55
C LEU A 149 3.64 -3.88 -11.23
N VAL A 150 4.24 -5.06 -11.16
CA VAL A 150 4.19 -5.95 -10.00
C VAL A 150 5.60 -6.07 -9.43
N GLN A 151 5.81 -5.59 -8.21
CA GLN A 151 7.04 -5.86 -7.46
C GLN A 151 6.93 -7.25 -6.83
N ALA A 152 7.98 -8.05 -6.96
CA ALA A 152 8.11 -9.33 -6.28
C ALA A 152 9.16 -9.26 -5.17
N LEU A 153 9.05 -10.11 -4.16
CA LEU A 153 9.97 -10.12 -3.00
C LEU A 153 11.02 -11.24 -3.06
N SER A 154 11.00 -12.06 -4.09
CA SER A 154 11.91 -13.21 -4.18
C SER A 154 12.12 -13.63 -5.64
N ASN A 155 12.82 -14.74 -5.85
CA ASN A 155 13.14 -15.29 -7.16
C ASN A 155 12.95 -16.81 -7.22
N THR A 156 12.92 -17.35 -8.44
CA THR A 156 12.72 -18.79 -8.69
C THR A 156 13.97 -19.65 -8.46
N GLN A 157 15.17 -19.05 -8.35
CA GLN A 157 16.43 -19.79 -8.26
C GLN A 157 16.69 -20.32 -6.85
N ASP A 158 16.62 -19.43 -5.86
CA ASP A 158 17.01 -19.76 -4.48
C ASP A 158 16.01 -19.27 -3.43
N LYS A 159 14.91 -18.66 -3.87
CA LYS A 159 13.93 -17.95 -3.00
C LYS A 159 14.61 -16.88 -2.12
N GLY A 160 15.73 -16.38 -2.56
CA GLY A 160 16.55 -15.41 -1.87
C GLY A 160 16.10 -13.97 -2.09
N GLY A 161 17.04 -13.05 -1.81
CA GLY A 161 16.76 -11.63 -1.80
C GLY A 161 16.86 -10.93 -3.16
N ARG A 162 17.53 -11.50 -4.14
CA ARG A 162 17.51 -10.92 -5.49
C ARG A 162 16.11 -11.01 -6.05
N THR A 163 15.57 -9.87 -6.42
CA THR A 163 14.19 -9.76 -6.88
C THR A 163 14.06 -8.72 -7.98
N GLY A 164 12.84 -8.48 -8.43
CA GLY A 164 12.56 -7.53 -9.49
C GLY A 164 11.08 -7.23 -9.66
N MET A 165 10.81 -6.51 -10.72
CA MET A 165 9.47 -6.10 -11.13
C MET A 165 9.06 -6.85 -12.39
N ALA A 166 7.80 -7.23 -12.50
CA ALA A 166 7.18 -7.75 -13.71
C ALA A 166 6.14 -6.75 -14.21
N LEU A 167 6.13 -6.48 -15.51
CA LEU A 167 5.17 -5.60 -16.17
C LEU A 167 4.18 -6.44 -16.96
N TYR A 168 2.90 -6.25 -16.70
CA TYR A 168 1.78 -6.86 -17.40
C TYR A 168 0.89 -5.79 -18.05
N ASN A 169 0.14 -6.14 -19.09
CA ASN A 169 -1.00 -5.31 -19.48
C ASN A 169 -2.21 -5.60 -18.58
N ASN A 170 -3.25 -4.77 -18.64
CA ASN A 170 -4.47 -4.95 -17.83
C ASN A 170 -5.26 -6.24 -18.12
N LYS A 171 -4.90 -6.98 -19.18
CA LYS A 171 -5.47 -8.30 -19.51
C LYS A 171 -4.64 -9.46 -18.95
N GLY A 172 -3.63 -9.19 -18.16
CA GLY A 172 -2.77 -10.22 -17.55
C GLY A 172 -1.73 -10.82 -18.51
N LYS A 173 -1.45 -10.19 -19.65
CA LYS A 173 -0.38 -10.64 -20.54
C LYS A 173 0.94 -10.01 -20.11
N PHE A 174 1.97 -10.83 -19.84
CA PHE A 174 3.32 -10.40 -19.52
C PHE A 174 3.93 -9.56 -20.66
N ILE A 175 4.66 -8.51 -20.29
CA ILE A 175 5.33 -7.57 -21.23
C ILE A 175 6.85 -7.62 -21.03
N ALA A 176 7.33 -7.42 -19.79
CA ALA A 176 8.76 -7.32 -19.48
C ALA A 176 9.03 -7.59 -17.99
N SER A 177 10.30 -7.83 -17.66
CA SER A 177 10.76 -7.84 -16.26
C SER A 177 12.00 -6.97 -16.10
N TYR A 178 12.20 -6.49 -14.86
CA TYR A 178 13.29 -5.58 -14.49
C TYR A 178 13.86 -6.04 -13.15
N ALA A 179 15.14 -6.38 -13.13
CA ALA A 179 15.83 -6.76 -11.89
C ALA A 179 16.06 -5.53 -11.00
N MET A 180 15.95 -5.71 -9.68
CA MET A 180 16.38 -4.68 -8.74
C MET A 180 17.88 -4.44 -8.84
N PRO A 181 18.36 -3.18 -8.67
CA PRO A 181 19.77 -2.86 -8.86
C PRO A 181 20.65 -3.53 -7.81
N THR A 182 21.75 -4.11 -8.28
CA THR A 182 22.85 -4.66 -7.47
C THR A 182 24.14 -3.87 -7.65
N GLU A 183 24.16 -2.95 -8.62
CA GLU A 183 25.27 -2.05 -8.89
C GLU A 183 25.12 -0.75 -8.09
N ASN A 184 26.21 0.02 -8.00
CA ASN A 184 26.25 1.32 -7.31
C ASN A 184 25.77 1.27 -5.84
N GLY A 185 26.01 0.15 -5.16
CA GLY A 185 25.63 -0.07 -3.77
C GLY A 185 24.19 -0.61 -3.59
N GLY A 186 23.51 -1.00 -4.65
CA GLY A 186 22.19 -1.64 -4.57
C GLY A 186 22.29 -3.02 -3.94
N ASP A 187 21.30 -3.39 -3.12
CA ASP A 187 21.22 -4.67 -2.42
C ASP A 187 20.47 -5.75 -3.19
N GLY A 188 19.81 -5.39 -4.29
CA GLY A 188 19.06 -6.32 -5.13
C GLY A 188 17.68 -6.71 -4.57
N TYR A 189 17.29 -6.21 -3.39
CA TYR A 189 15.98 -6.42 -2.81
C TYR A 189 14.96 -5.42 -3.34
N GLY A 190 13.68 -5.76 -3.24
CA GLY A 190 12.57 -4.87 -3.54
C GLY A 190 11.46 -5.02 -2.50
N TYR A 191 10.61 -4.00 -2.37
CA TYR A 191 9.42 -4.03 -1.52
C TYR A 191 8.27 -3.23 -2.15
N ASP A 192 8.35 -1.90 -2.13
CA ASP A 192 7.31 -1.02 -2.64
C ASP A 192 7.75 -0.23 -3.86
N LEU A 193 6.77 0.30 -4.57
CA LEU A 193 6.89 1.10 -5.78
C LEU A 193 6.12 2.39 -5.62
N ALA A 194 6.72 3.53 -6.00
CA ALA A 194 6.01 4.79 -6.01
C ALA A 194 6.43 5.65 -7.22
N VAL A 195 5.49 6.02 -8.09
CA VAL A 195 5.79 6.82 -9.28
C VAL A 195 5.42 8.29 -9.13
N ASN A 196 6.24 9.16 -9.70
CA ASN A 196 5.93 10.54 -9.97
C ASN A 196 6.00 10.78 -11.48
N PRO A 197 4.86 10.73 -12.20
CA PRO A 197 4.85 10.88 -13.66
C PRO A 197 5.32 12.23 -14.15
N ARG A 198 5.12 13.30 -13.36
CA ARG A 198 5.54 14.67 -13.72
C ARG A 198 7.04 14.79 -13.80
N LYS A 199 7.75 14.05 -12.95
CA LYS A 199 9.23 14.03 -12.92
C LYS A 199 9.83 12.87 -13.71
N ASN A 200 9.03 12.01 -14.30
CA ASN A 200 9.50 10.77 -14.95
C ASN A 200 10.29 9.88 -13.99
N VAL A 201 9.81 9.73 -12.76
CA VAL A 201 10.51 9.00 -11.70
C VAL A 201 9.66 7.86 -11.17
N LEU A 202 10.31 6.70 -10.96
CA LEU A 202 9.86 5.61 -10.13
C LEU A 202 10.85 5.48 -8.96
N LEU A 203 10.36 5.41 -7.74
CA LEU A 203 11.12 5.03 -6.55
C LEU A 203 10.84 3.57 -6.21
N THR A 204 11.86 2.86 -5.75
CA THR A 204 11.74 1.51 -5.21
C THR A 204 12.39 1.44 -3.84
N SER A 205 11.82 0.66 -2.95
CA SER A 205 12.34 0.37 -1.62
C SER A 205 12.79 -1.08 -1.49
N SER A 206 13.25 -1.48 -0.32
CA SER A 206 14.02 -2.71 -0.14
C SER A 206 13.60 -3.44 1.15
N PHE A 207 13.53 -4.78 1.10
CA PHE A 207 13.17 -5.60 2.25
C PHE A 207 14.15 -6.77 2.44
N THR A 208 13.72 -8.02 2.20
CA THR A 208 14.54 -9.23 2.31
C THR A 208 13.89 -10.37 1.51
N GLY A 209 14.57 -11.49 1.31
CA GLY A 209 14.06 -12.63 0.57
C GLY A 209 13.17 -13.57 1.37
N TYR A 210 12.40 -14.41 0.66
CA TYR A 210 11.41 -15.34 1.21
C TYR A 210 11.96 -16.21 2.35
N ALA A 211 13.13 -16.83 2.16
CA ALA A 211 13.74 -17.69 3.17
C ALA A 211 14.02 -16.96 4.50
N ASN A 212 14.08 -15.64 4.48
CA ASN A 212 14.31 -14.81 5.66
C ASN A 212 13.00 -14.30 6.27
N TYR A 213 12.10 -13.68 5.49
CA TYR A 213 10.88 -13.09 6.04
C TYR A 213 9.82 -14.13 6.44
N MET A 214 9.85 -15.36 5.92
CA MET A 214 8.90 -16.40 6.33
C MET A 214 9.26 -17.09 7.65
N ARG A 215 10.36 -16.70 8.30
CA ARG A 215 10.74 -17.20 9.63
C ARG A 215 9.87 -16.52 10.72
N PRO A 216 9.61 -17.20 11.86
CA PRO A 216 8.99 -16.57 13.02
C PRO A 216 9.78 -15.33 13.44
N ILE A 217 9.10 -14.20 13.67
CA ILE A 217 9.77 -12.92 13.97
C ILE A 217 10.66 -12.98 15.22
N GLY A 218 10.25 -13.74 16.24
CA GLY A 218 11.02 -13.89 17.46
C GLY A 218 12.36 -14.62 17.28
N ASP A 219 12.43 -15.56 16.33
CA ASP A 219 13.64 -16.26 15.95
C ASP A 219 14.52 -15.42 15.04
N LEU A 220 13.87 -14.73 14.09
CA LEU A 220 14.54 -13.83 13.16
C LEU A 220 15.29 -12.70 13.89
N MET A 221 14.65 -12.05 14.85
CA MET A 221 15.27 -10.95 15.61
C MET A 221 16.44 -11.37 16.50
N LYS A 222 16.55 -12.65 16.85
CA LYS A 222 17.69 -13.21 17.62
C LYS A 222 18.86 -13.64 16.73
N ASP A 223 18.64 -13.75 15.43
CA ASP A 223 19.64 -14.21 14.47
C ASP A 223 20.29 -13.00 13.78
N GLY A 224 21.48 -12.59 14.30
CA GLY A 224 22.22 -11.44 13.77
C GLY A 224 22.63 -11.60 12.30
N GLU A 225 22.85 -12.82 11.80
CA GLU A 225 23.17 -13.05 10.38
C GLU A 225 21.93 -12.92 9.51
N ALA A 226 20.77 -13.33 9.98
CA ALA A 226 19.50 -13.10 9.30
C ALA A 226 19.14 -11.62 9.25
N MET A 227 19.40 -10.87 10.32
CA MET A 227 19.17 -9.43 10.37
C MET A 227 20.03 -8.63 9.40
N LYS A 228 21.26 -9.09 9.10
CA LYS A 228 22.13 -8.49 8.07
C LYS A 228 21.61 -8.68 6.64
N LYS A 229 20.66 -9.60 6.41
CA LYS A 229 20.03 -9.85 5.11
C LYS A 229 18.81 -8.97 4.84
N PHE A 230 18.51 -8.01 5.70
CA PHE A 230 17.51 -7.01 5.38
C PHE A 230 18.09 -5.91 4.53
N GLY A 231 17.31 -5.46 3.56
CA GLY A 231 17.70 -4.41 2.66
C GLY A 231 17.89 -3.06 3.35
N ALA A 232 18.74 -2.27 2.76
CA ALA A 232 19.15 -0.98 3.30
C ALA A 232 19.27 0.09 2.20
N THR A 233 18.59 -0.11 1.06
CA THR A 233 18.71 0.80 -0.08
C THR A 233 17.36 1.19 -0.66
N MET A 234 17.35 2.33 -1.34
CA MET A 234 16.30 2.75 -2.24
C MET A 234 16.90 3.16 -3.58
N ALA A 235 16.13 3.02 -4.64
CA ALA A 235 16.60 3.40 -5.98
C ALA A 235 15.62 4.36 -6.67
N VAL A 236 16.20 5.28 -7.44
CA VAL A 236 15.50 6.17 -8.37
C VAL A 236 15.65 5.58 -9.77
N TRP A 237 14.54 5.42 -10.47
CA TRP A 237 14.49 4.92 -11.84
C TRP A 237 13.96 5.98 -12.77
N ASP A 238 14.46 6.01 -14.00
CA ASP A 238 13.76 6.65 -15.10
C ASP A 238 12.48 5.83 -15.41
N LEU A 239 11.33 6.43 -15.18
CA LEU A 239 10.05 5.76 -15.29
C LEU A 239 9.71 5.32 -16.72
N LYS A 240 10.09 6.12 -17.73
CA LYS A 240 9.82 5.80 -19.14
C LYS A 240 10.77 4.76 -19.69
N ALA A 241 12.05 4.88 -19.35
CA ALA A 241 13.09 3.94 -19.78
C ALA A 241 13.09 2.65 -18.94
N MET A 242 12.44 2.64 -17.76
CA MET A 242 12.50 1.56 -16.78
C MET A 242 13.96 1.15 -16.47
N LYS A 243 14.80 2.16 -16.24
CA LYS A 243 16.22 1.98 -15.95
C LYS A 243 16.55 2.59 -14.60
N ALA A 244 17.18 1.77 -13.73
CA ALA A 244 17.68 2.25 -12.44
C ALA A 244 18.83 3.26 -12.68
N GLY A 245 18.80 4.33 -11.91
CA GLY A 245 19.82 5.37 -11.89
C GLY A 245 20.50 5.47 -10.52
N LYS A 246 20.10 6.46 -9.72
CA LYS A 246 20.68 6.68 -8.39
C LYS A 246 20.20 5.62 -7.40
N VAL A 247 21.14 5.04 -6.66
CA VAL A 247 20.87 4.25 -5.44
C VAL A 247 21.39 5.04 -4.25
N PHE A 248 20.68 4.99 -3.15
CA PHE A 248 21.11 5.60 -1.88
C PHE A 248 20.80 4.69 -0.69
N SER A 249 21.60 4.85 0.36
CA SER A 249 21.42 4.09 1.60
C SER A 249 20.24 4.62 2.42
N VAL A 250 19.36 3.71 2.81
CA VAL A 250 18.26 3.92 3.78
C VAL A 250 18.24 2.70 4.71
N PRO A 251 19.09 2.68 5.75
CA PRO A 251 19.25 1.50 6.59
C PRO A 251 18.00 1.10 7.34
N GLY A 252 17.78 -0.22 7.46
CA GLY A 252 16.76 -0.77 8.33
C GLY A 252 15.46 -1.16 7.63
N ALA A 253 15.54 -1.64 6.40
CA ALA A 253 14.39 -2.08 5.60
C ALA A 253 13.39 -0.93 5.36
N PRO A 254 13.66 -0.01 4.42
CA PRO A 254 12.66 0.96 3.99
C PRO A 254 11.50 0.21 3.33
N LEU A 255 10.29 0.38 3.86
CA LEU A 255 9.13 -0.34 3.38
C LEU A 255 8.31 0.54 2.41
N GLU A 256 7.16 0.99 2.85
CA GLU A 256 6.21 1.75 2.04
C GLU A 256 6.74 3.14 1.65
N ILE A 257 6.48 3.55 0.42
CA ILE A 257 6.88 4.85 -0.12
C ILE A 257 5.63 5.66 -0.46
N ARG A 258 5.56 6.92 -0.02
CA ARG A 258 4.47 7.82 -0.39
C ARG A 258 5.00 9.13 -0.94
N TRP A 259 4.61 9.45 -2.18
CA TRP A 259 4.76 10.80 -2.71
C TRP A 259 3.75 11.73 -2.03
N SER A 260 4.14 12.98 -1.78
CA SER A 260 3.16 14.00 -1.41
C SER A 260 2.04 14.04 -2.45
N LEU A 261 0.79 14.06 -1.97
CA LEU A 261 -0.39 14.15 -2.82
C LEU A 261 -0.66 15.60 -3.28
N ASN A 262 -0.01 16.57 -2.67
CA ASN A 262 -0.07 17.95 -3.09
C ASN A 262 0.71 18.12 -4.41
N PRO A 263 0.08 18.56 -5.52
CA PRO A 263 0.74 18.66 -6.83
C PRO A 263 1.88 19.69 -6.89
N LYS A 264 2.01 20.54 -5.87
CA LYS A 264 3.11 21.50 -5.76
C LYS A 264 4.36 20.92 -5.12
N ASP A 265 4.23 19.78 -4.47
CA ASP A 265 5.32 19.12 -3.76
C ASP A 265 6.05 18.14 -4.68
N ASP A 266 7.34 18.01 -4.44
CA ASP A 266 8.24 17.15 -5.21
C ASP A 266 9.09 16.25 -4.31
N TRP A 267 8.50 15.78 -3.21
CA TRP A 267 9.13 14.88 -2.25
C TRP A 267 8.30 13.64 -1.98
N ALA A 268 8.98 12.59 -1.56
CA ALA A 268 8.39 11.37 -1.05
C ALA A 268 8.91 11.07 0.36
N ILE A 269 8.20 10.25 1.10
CA ILE A 269 8.56 9.80 2.44
C ILE A 269 8.47 8.29 2.53
N THR A 270 9.36 7.68 3.33
CA THR A 270 9.33 6.26 3.67
C THR A 270 9.64 6.07 5.14
N ALA A 271 9.25 4.92 5.70
CA ALA A 271 9.61 4.49 7.03
C ALA A 271 10.53 3.26 6.96
N ALA A 272 11.66 3.32 7.66
CA ALA A 272 12.57 2.19 7.81
C ALA A 272 12.16 1.36 9.04
N ALA A 273 11.70 0.12 8.80
CA ALA A 273 11.01 -0.70 9.79
C ALA A 273 11.88 -1.06 11.00
N LEU A 274 13.12 -1.50 10.75
CA LEU A 274 14.01 -2.00 11.80
C LEU A 274 14.70 -0.90 12.60
N THR A 275 14.85 0.29 12.02
CA THR A 275 15.47 1.46 12.67
C THR A 275 14.44 2.43 13.21
N SER A 276 13.15 2.26 12.86
CA SER A 276 12.04 3.14 13.27
C SER A 276 12.30 4.61 12.91
N LYS A 277 12.78 4.84 11.69
CA LYS A 277 13.14 6.17 11.18
C LYS A 277 12.26 6.57 10.00
N LEU A 278 11.95 7.85 9.92
CA LEU A 278 11.37 8.49 8.75
C LEU A 278 12.48 9.05 7.85
N TRP A 279 12.36 8.79 6.56
CA TRP A 279 13.29 9.27 5.53
C TRP A 279 12.55 10.07 4.48
N LEU A 280 13.05 11.27 4.19
CA LEU A 280 12.56 12.14 3.13
C LEU A 280 13.41 11.94 1.89
N ILE A 281 12.74 11.69 0.76
CA ILE A 281 13.36 11.56 -0.56
C ILE A 281 12.97 12.77 -1.39
N LYS A 282 13.94 13.54 -1.85
CA LYS A 282 13.71 14.74 -2.66
C LYS A 282 14.86 15.01 -3.61
N GLN A 283 14.64 15.94 -4.52
CA GLN A 283 15.69 16.44 -5.40
C GLN A 283 16.29 17.73 -4.83
N GLU A 284 17.62 17.78 -4.71
CA GLU A 284 18.38 18.99 -4.36
C GLU A 284 19.22 19.38 -5.58
N GLY A 285 18.87 20.48 -6.24
CA GLY A 285 19.43 20.81 -7.52
C GLY A 285 19.13 19.74 -8.58
N LYS A 286 20.14 19.03 -9.09
CA LYS A 286 20.01 17.92 -10.04
C LYS A 286 20.09 16.55 -9.36
N GLU A 287 20.46 16.49 -8.09
CA GLU A 287 20.75 15.26 -7.38
C GLU A 287 19.55 14.79 -6.56
N TRP A 288 19.28 13.50 -6.59
CA TRP A 288 18.35 12.85 -5.67
C TRP A 288 19.03 12.53 -4.35
N VAL A 289 18.39 12.86 -3.24
CA VAL A 289 18.90 12.63 -1.88
C VAL A 289 17.85 11.95 -1.03
N ALA A 290 18.32 11.15 -0.07
CA ALA A 290 17.53 10.61 1.03
C ALA A 290 18.08 11.18 2.35
N LYS A 291 17.20 11.75 3.18
CA LYS A 291 17.57 12.33 4.49
C LYS A 291 16.75 11.68 5.59
N GLU A 292 17.39 11.24 6.67
CA GLU A 292 16.70 10.92 7.91
C GLU A 292 16.11 12.20 8.49
N VAL A 293 14.78 12.21 8.70
CA VAL A 293 14.06 13.41 9.13
C VAL A 293 13.27 13.23 10.43
N GLY A 294 13.15 12.00 10.93
CA GLY A 294 12.37 11.77 12.15
C GLY A 294 12.52 10.37 12.70
N THR A 295 12.00 10.21 13.91
CA THR A 295 11.99 8.94 14.65
C THR A 295 10.55 8.56 14.97
N ILE A 296 10.22 7.27 14.88
CA ILE A 296 8.88 6.73 15.10
C ILE A 296 8.88 5.97 16.42
N GLY A 297 8.21 6.50 17.44
CA GLY A 297 8.16 5.89 18.76
C GLY A 297 9.53 5.81 19.45
N ASP A 298 9.76 4.74 20.21
CA ASP A 298 11.02 4.45 20.87
C ASP A 298 11.82 3.40 20.07
N PRO A 299 12.89 3.77 19.35
CA PRO A 299 13.64 2.84 18.51
C PRO A 299 14.29 1.69 19.28
N SER A 300 14.59 1.88 20.57
CA SER A 300 15.16 0.82 21.40
C SER A 300 14.22 -0.37 21.61
N LYS A 301 12.91 -0.16 21.41
CA LYS A 301 11.85 -1.16 21.50
C LYS A 301 11.43 -1.70 20.14
N ILE A 302 12.02 -1.21 19.07
CA ILE A 302 11.74 -1.56 17.67
C ILE A 302 10.21 -1.63 17.43
N PRO A 303 9.50 -0.48 17.45
CA PRO A 303 8.05 -0.47 17.23
C PRO A 303 7.62 -1.07 15.87
N LEU A 304 8.53 -1.16 14.92
CA LEU A 304 8.38 -1.76 13.60
C LEU A 304 7.29 -1.04 12.78
N PRO A 305 7.56 0.17 12.25
CA PRO A 305 6.66 0.81 11.30
C PRO A 305 6.53 -0.03 10.04
N VAL A 306 5.30 -0.35 9.65
CA VAL A 306 4.99 -1.29 8.57
C VAL A 306 4.16 -0.68 7.44
N ASP A 307 3.32 0.30 7.73
CA ASP A 307 2.60 1.04 6.70
C ASP A 307 2.45 2.52 7.07
N ILE A 308 2.40 3.35 6.03
CA ILE A 308 2.24 4.79 6.13
C ILE A 308 1.18 5.29 5.15
N SER A 309 0.44 6.33 5.55
CA SER A 309 -0.58 6.94 4.71
C SER A 309 -0.53 8.46 4.83
N ILE A 310 -0.33 9.15 3.69
CA ILE A 310 -0.20 10.61 3.65
C ILE A 310 -1.56 11.29 3.50
N THR A 311 -1.78 12.43 4.15
CA THR A 311 -3.02 13.17 3.99
C THR A 311 -3.13 13.83 2.63
N ARG A 312 -4.36 14.11 2.19
CA ARG A 312 -4.68 14.69 0.90
C ARG A 312 -3.93 15.99 0.61
N ASP A 313 -3.70 16.82 1.63
CA ASP A 313 -2.99 18.09 1.52
C ASP A 313 -1.46 17.96 1.64
N GLY A 314 -0.96 16.75 1.85
CA GLY A 314 0.46 16.45 2.04
C GLY A 314 1.02 16.91 3.39
N LYS A 315 0.15 17.37 4.33
CA LYS A 315 0.60 17.96 5.60
C LYS A 315 0.53 17.01 6.78
N GLY A 316 0.06 15.80 6.61
CA GLY A 316 -0.03 14.82 7.66
C GLY A 316 0.38 13.42 7.18
N LEU A 317 0.88 12.63 8.10
CA LEU A 317 1.29 11.26 7.86
C LEU A 317 0.80 10.37 9.00
N TRP A 318 0.03 9.38 8.64
CA TRP A 318 -0.29 8.26 9.51
C TRP A 318 0.80 7.19 9.42
N VAL A 319 1.14 6.60 10.54
CA VAL A 319 2.11 5.50 10.64
C VAL A 319 1.55 4.44 11.56
N ASN A 320 1.44 3.21 11.07
CA ASN A 320 1.16 2.03 11.89
C ASN A 320 2.45 1.33 12.28
N THR A 321 2.53 0.93 13.55
CA THR A 321 3.67 0.18 14.09
C THR A 321 3.20 -1.15 14.66
N PHE A 322 3.76 -2.23 14.11
CA PHE A 322 3.27 -3.59 14.31
C PHE A 322 3.54 -4.13 15.73
N MET A 323 4.73 -3.88 16.28
CA MET A 323 5.15 -4.52 17.54
C MET A 323 4.48 -3.93 18.76
N ASP A 324 4.16 -2.65 18.76
CA ASP A 324 3.53 -1.95 19.90
C ASP A 324 2.03 -1.67 19.68
N GLY A 325 1.49 -2.04 18.52
CA GLY A 325 0.06 -1.94 18.19
C GLY A 325 -0.47 -0.51 18.13
N LYS A 326 0.38 0.45 17.78
CA LYS A 326 0.03 1.87 17.78
C LYS A 326 -0.15 2.42 16.37
N THR A 327 -1.12 3.33 16.26
CA THR A 327 -1.29 4.24 15.14
C THR A 327 -0.83 5.63 15.56
N ARG A 328 0.08 6.23 14.79
CA ARG A 328 0.67 7.54 15.04
C ARG A 328 0.34 8.52 13.94
N TYR A 329 0.27 9.80 14.30
CA TYR A 329 0.11 10.88 13.33
C TYR A 329 1.24 11.88 13.47
N PHE A 330 1.82 12.25 12.34
CA PHE A 330 2.88 13.23 12.21
C PHE A 330 2.39 14.44 11.42
N ASP A 331 2.67 15.64 11.92
CA ASP A 331 2.57 16.88 11.16
C ASP A 331 3.76 16.97 10.18
N LEU A 332 3.46 17.03 8.90
CA LEU A 332 4.40 17.21 7.78
C LEU A 332 4.37 18.63 7.20
N SER A 333 3.85 19.64 7.91
CA SER A 333 3.88 21.03 7.44
C SER A 333 5.31 21.48 7.11
N ASN A 334 6.31 20.91 7.79
CA ASN A 334 7.71 20.90 7.37
C ASN A 334 8.16 19.44 7.20
N PRO A 335 8.24 18.90 5.98
CA PRO A 335 8.62 17.49 5.75
C PRO A 335 10.08 17.21 6.12
N GLU A 336 10.94 18.20 6.28
CA GLU A 336 12.32 18.03 6.77
C GLU A 336 12.43 17.91 8.30
N ALA A 337 11.35 18.19 9.02
CA ALA A 337 11.28 18.08 10.47
C ALA A 337 9.87 17.64 10.92
N PRO A 338 9.43 16.41 10.56
CA PRO A 338 8.13 15.88 10.95
C PRO A 338 7.96 15.87 12.48
N LYS A 339 6.76 16.20 12.95
CA LYS A 339 6.47 16.19 14.40
C LYS A 339 5.36 15.19 14.70
N GLN A 340 5.64 14.20 15.53
CA GLN A 340 4.58 13.34 16.06
C GLN A 340 3.67 14.16 16.98
N THR A 341 2.40 14.25 16.61
CA THR A 341 1.38 15.05 17.33
C THR A 341 0.31 14.19 17.98
N TYR A 342 0.24 12.91 17.60
CA TYR A 342 -0.76 11.98 18.14
C TYR A 342 -0.24 10.54 18.12
N GLU A 343 -0.68 9.74 19.09
CA GLU A 343 -0.59 8.28 19.06
C GLU A 343 -1.74 7.64 19.84
N LYS A 344 -2.12 6.43 19.42
CA LYS A 344 -3.14 5.61 20.06
C LYS A 344 -2.82 4.13 19.88
N VAL A 345 -3.02 3.31 20.91
CA VAL A 345 -3.07 1.86 20.77
C VAL A 345 -4.38 1.52 20.04
N THR A 346 -4.28 0.96 18.86
CA THR A 346 -5.44 0.62 18.01
C THR A 346 -5.63 -0.88 17.82
N GLY A 347 -4.68 -1.70 18.31
CA GLY A 347 -4.73 -3.15 18.34
C GLY A 347 -3.57 -3.73 19.13
N LYS A 348 -3.51 -5.04 19.32
CA LYS A 348 -2.32 -5.72 19.85
C LYS A 348 -1.16 -5.68 18.86
N GLN A 349 -1.50 -5.89 17.58
CA GLN A 349 -0.64 -5.69 16.41
C GLN A 349 -1.47 -4.95 15.38
N VAL A 350 -0.87 -4.01 14.68
CA VAL A 350 -1.53 -3.26 13.60
C VAL A 350 -0.63 -3.24 12.37
N ASN A 351 -1.23 -3.36 11.20
CA ASN A 351 -0.50 -3.41 9.95
C ASN A 351 -0.94 -2.27 9.02
N MET A 352 -1.80 -2.56 8.03
CA MET A 352 -2.12 -1.58 6.99
C MET A 352 -3.01 -0.46 7.51
N ILE A 353 -2.83 0.73 6.95
CA ILE A 353 -3.60 1.91 7.24
C ILE A 353 -4.05 2.60 5.95
N SER A 354 -5.34 2.85 5.83
CA SER A 354 -5.92 3.62 4.71
C SER A 354 -6.82 4.72 5.22
N GLN A 355 -6.79 5.86 4.57
CA GLN A 355 -7.70 6.96 4.85
C GLN A 355 -8.91 6.89 3.92
N SER A 356 -10.09 7.28 4.42
CA SER A 356 -11.24 7.57 3.58
C SER A 356 -10.92 8.69 2.58
N TRP A 357 -11.62 8.73 1.46
CA TRP A 357 -11.34 9.70 0.40
C TRP A 357 -11.53 11.17 0.82
N ASP A 358 -12.31 11.44 1.87
CA ASP A 358 -12.45 12.76 2.49
C ASP A 358 -11.44 13.02 3.64
N GLY A 359 -10.63 12.02 4.00
CA GLY A 359 -9.65 12.11 5.09
C GLY A 359 -10.26 12.11 6.51
N LYS A 360 -11.57 11.86 6.66
CA LYS A 360 -12.27 11.93 7.94
C LYS A 360 -12.37 10.59 8.67
N ARG A 361 -11.97 9.51 8.02
CA ARG A 361 -11.94 8.16 8.58
C ARG A 361 -10.61 7.51 8.31
N VAL A 362 -10.25 6.61 9.20
CA VAL A 362 -9.05 5.78 9.09
C VAL A 362 -9.48 4.32 9.29
N TYR A 363 -9.01 3.46 8.41
CA TYR A 363 -9.22 2.02 8.44
C TYR A 363 -7.91 1.33 8.73
N ILE A 364 -7.93 0.32 9.61
CA ILE A 364 -6.73 -0.37 10.10
C ILE A 364 -6.98 -1.86 10.10
N THR A 365 -5.98 -2.63 9.63
CA THR A 365 -5.94 -4.10 9.72
C THR A 365 -4.83 -4.57 10.66
N SER A 366 -4.80 -5.86 10.98
CA SER A 366 -3.96 -6.42 12.04
C SER A 366 -2.82 -7.32 11.57
N SER A 367 -2.98 -8.05 10.46
CA SER A 367 -2.03 -9.09 10.04
C SER A 367 -0.90 -8.52 9.21
N LEU A 368 0.34 -8.95 9.46
CA LEU A 368 1.50 -8.66 8.63
C LEU A 368 1.96 -9.89 7.85
N LEU A 369 2.39 -10.93 8.52
CA LEU A 369 2.77 -12.24 7.97
C LEU A 369 2.26 -13.32 8.93
N ALA A 370 1.83 -14.47 8.41
CA ALA A 370 1.36 -15.56 9.24
C ALA A 370 2.39 -16.00 10.29
N SER A 371 3.68 -15.97 9.91
CA SER A 371 4.81 -16.31 10.80
C SER A 371 5.17 -15.20 11.80
N TRP A 372 4.72 -13.96 11.59
CA TRP A 372 5.02 -12.80 12.43
C TRP A 372 3.86 -12.42 13.35
N ASP A 373 2.64 -12.72 12.95
CA ASP A 373 1.46 -12.51 13.79
C ASP A 373 1.59 -13.33 15.08
N LYS A 374 1.03 -12.83 16.17
CA LYS A 374 0.98 -13.57 17.44
C LYS A 374 0.05 -14.77 17.25
N GLY A 375 0.63 -15.91 17.02
CA GLY A 375 0.11 -17.21 16.60
C GLY A 375 -1.40 -17.52 16.66
N GLY A 376 -1.88 -18.29 15.74
CA GLY A 376 -3.14 -19.03 15.75
C GLY A 376 -4.44 -18.23 15.97
N ALA A 377 -5.45 -18.92 16.48
CA ALA A 377 -6.78 -18.37 16.77
C ALA A 377 -6.80 -17.34 17.92
N ASP A 378 -5.76 -17.30 18.73
CA ASP A 378 -5.64 -16.36 19.87
C ASP A 378 -5.26 -14.95 19.45
N ASN A 379 -5.00 -14.73 18.16
CA ASN A 379 -4.71 -13.41 17.62
C ASN A 379 -5.96 -12.56 17.48
N GLU A 380 -5.79 -11.31 17.81
CA GLU A 380 -6.74 -10.27 17.50
C GLU A 380 -6.62 -9.93 16.00
N GLN A 381 -7.52 -10.49 15.16
CA GLN A 381 -7.56 -10.25 13.72
C GLN A 381 -8.78 -9.40 13.35
N PHE A 382 -8.55 -8.24 12.77
CA PHE A 382 -9.61 -7.26 12.59
C PHE A 382 -9.45 -6.36 11.37
N LEU A 383 -10.58 -5.80 10.92
CA LEU A 383 -10.68 -4.49 10.29
C LEU A 383 -11.36 -3.54 11.29
N ARG A 384 -10.70 -2.47 11.68
CA ARG A 384 -11.25 -1.39 12.51
C ARG A 384 -11.41 -0.11 11.72
N GLY A 385 -12.57 0.54 11.86
CA GLY A 385 -12.85 1.86 11.33
C GLY A 385 -12.91 2.90 12.44
N PHE A 386 -12.20 4.02 12.24
CA PHE A 386 -12.18 5.16 13.16
C PHE A 386 -12.61 6.42 12.43
N ALA A 387 -13.29 7.34 13.13
CA ALA A 387 -13.41 8.71 12.67
C ALA A 387 -12.23 9.53 13.19
N TRP A 388 -11.76 10.47 12.36
CA TRP A 388 -10.71 11.42 12.69
C TRP A 388 -11.28 12.83 12.67
N ASP A 389 -11.19 13.57 13.75
CA ASP A 389 -11.68 14.96 13.90
C ASP A 389 -10.58 16.03 13.82
N GLY A 390 -9.34 15.59 13.48
CA GLY A 390 -8.14 16.43 13.45
C GLY A 390 -7.34 16.36 14.76
N LYS A 391 -7.84 15.69 15.81
CA LYS A 391 -7.21 15.60 17.12
C LYS A 391 -7.19 14.17 17.67
N GLU A 392 -8.30 13.43 17.47
CA GLU A 392 -8.47 12.11 18.06
C GLU A 392 -9.13 11.12 17.09
N LEU A 393 -8.72 9.83 17.20
CA LEU A 393 -9.38 8.69 16.57
C LEU A 393 -10.50 8.16 17.46
N SER A 394 -11.75 8.27 16.99
CA SER A 394 -12.94 7.73 17.62
C SER A 394 -13.36 6.43 16.94
N HIS A 395 -13.34 5.32 17.68
CA HIS A 395 -13.76 4.00 17.16
C HIS A 395 -15.21 4.04 16.64
N ARG A 396 -15.44 3.45 15.47
CA ARG A 396 -16.76 3.42 14.81
C ARG A 396 -17.30 2.01 14.63
N PHE A 397 -16.46 1.09 14.18
CA PHE A 397 -16.82 -0.31 14.03
C PHE A 397 -15.59 -1.21 14.06
N GLU A 398 -15.85 -2.47 14.30
CA GLU A 398 -14.87 -3.56 14.15
C GLU A 398 -15.53 -4.73 13.42
N VAL A 399 -14.80 -5.29 12.48
CA VAL A 399 -15.03 -6.63 11.96
C VAL A 399 -14.01 -7.55 12.60
N ASP A 400 -14.44 -8.42 13.47
CA ASP A 400 -13.63 -9.45 14.11
C ASP A 400 -13.50 -10.64 13.15
N PHE A 401 -12.34 -10.76 12.51
CA PHE A 401 -12.04 -11.79 11.52
C PHE A 401 -11.86 -13.16 12.15
N THR A 402 -11.36 -13.23 13.38
CA THR A 402 -11.22 -14.48 14.13
C THR A 402 -12.60 -15.07 14.43
N LYS A 403 -13.49 -14.27 15.03
CA LYS A 403 -14.84 -14.69 15.38
C LYS A 403 -15.68 -15.09 14.16
N GLN A 404 -15.51 -14.37 13.04
CA GLN A 404 -16.21 -14.64 11.79
C GLN A 404 -15.56 -15.72 10.95
N LYS A 405 -14.43 -16.30 11.40
CA LYS A 405 -13.69 -17.37 10.70
C LYS A 405 -13.25 -16.98 9.29
N LEU A 406 -12.82 -15.71 9.13
CA LEU A 406 -12.43 -15.15 7.84
C LEU A 406 -10.93 -15.25 7.56
N GLY A 407 -10.13 -15.67 8.53
CA GLY A 407 -8.67 -15.69 8.44
C GLY A 407 -8.04 -14.43 9.05
N ARG A 408 -6.94 -13.94 8.47
CA ARG A 408 -6.15 -12.82 8.99
C ARG A 408 -6.23 -11.63 8.05
N ALA A 409 -6.74 -10.50 8.55
CA ALA A 409 -6.93 -9.27 7.77
C ALA A 409 -5.57 -8.61 7.48
N HIS A 410 -5.16 -8.55 6.20
CA HIS A 410 -3.91 -7.94 5.79
C HIS A 410 -4.14 -6.63 5.04
N HIS A 411 -4.16 -6.63 3.73
CA HIS A 411 -4.23 -5.43 2.90
C HIS A 411 -5.66 -4.98 2.65
N MET A 412 -5.85 -3.67 2.40
CA MET A 412 -7.17 -3.14 2.10
C MET A 412 -7.16 -2.16 0.93
N LYS A 413 -8.28 -2.10 0.21
CA LYS A 413 -8.58 -1.11 -0.84
C LYS A 413 -10.00 -0.62 -0.71
N LEU A 414 -10.27 0.61 -1.18
CA LEU A 414 -11.57 1.25 -1.07
C LEU A 414 -12.37 1.13 -2.37
N GLY A 415 -13.65 0.83 -2.26
CA GLY A 415 -14.57 0.72 -3.39
C GLY A 415 -15.79 1.62 -3.23
N SER A 416 -16.45 1.93 -4.34
CA SER A 416 -17.69 2.72 -4.33
C SER A 416 -18.64 2.31 -5.45
N ASN A 417 -19.93 2.42 -5.19
CA ASN A 417 -20.98 2.27 -6.21
C ASN A 417 -20.86 3.30 -7.34
N ALA A 418 -20.26 4.47 -7.08
CA ALA A 418 -20.03 5.48 -8.09
C ALA A 418 -19.04 5.04 -9.20
N LEU A 419 -18.27 3.98 -8.93
CA LEU A 419 -17.34 3.37 -9.90
C LEU A 419 -17.99 2.23 -10.71
N ARG A 420 -19.24 1.91 -10.41
CA ARG A 420 -19.99 0.85 -11.12
C ARG A 420 -20.13 1.20 -12.59
N THR A 421 -19.73 0.29 -13.45
CA THR A 421 -19.97 0.40 -14.88
C THR A 421 -21.24 -0.36 -15.26
N ALA A 422 -21.97 0.14 -16.27
CA ALA A 422 -23.07 -0.65 -16.83
C ALA A 422 -22.53 -2.01 -17.31
N ALA A 423 -23.22 -3.09 -16.95
CA ALA A 423 -22.89 -4.39 -17.50
C ALA A 423 -22.88 -4.29 -19.04
N PRO A 424 -21.91 -4.91 -19.74
CA PRO A 424 -21.97 -4.96 -21.18
C PRO A 424 -23.31 -5.54 -21.59
N LYS A 425 -24.05 -4.83 -22.45
CA LYS A 425 -25.26 -5.39 -23.05
C LYS A 425 -24.84 -6.66 -23.77
N LYS A 426 -25.46 -7.79 -23.40
CA LYS A 426 -25.25 -9.08 -24.03
C LYS A 426 -25.70 -9.03 -25.50
#